data_0ab65e5bf7563f9cf8af66be3ca087bb
#
_entry.id   0ab65e5bf7563f9cf8af66be3ca087bb
#
_cell.length_a   1.000
_cell.length_b   1.000
_cell.length_c   1.000
_cell.angle_alpha   90.00
_cell.angle_beta   90.00
_cell.angle_gamma   90.00
#
_symmetry.space_group_name_H-M   'P 1'
#
loop_
_entity.id
_entity.type
_entity.pdbx_description
1 polymer ?
#
loop_
_entity_poly.entity_id
_entity_poly.type
_entity_poly.pdbx_seq_one_letter_code
_entity_poly.pdbx_strand_id
1 'polypeptide(L)'
;YIVDSLSINNLYSLDNEEIKNKNLYSAILNNRIDLLKKKKIELIIKDARDHLAVSKIYKQIDPDIIIHLAAVSHANKSNKDPHTTFDNSLRTLENTLDYAKVNKKHVIYLSSSMVYGNFDGKDVSEETNCKPMGIYGTLKLSGEHIVKAYSSVFDLPYTIIRPSALYGERCVSRRVGQIFIENAIQDLDININGSGDEKLDFTYIDDLVQGIYKS
;
A
#
# COMPACT_ATOMS: atom_id res chain seq x y z
N TYR A 1 8.21 0.07 14.88
CA TYR A 1 9.23 0.28 13.83
C TYR A 1 8.57 0.42 12.48
N ILE A 2 9.18 1.22 11.61
CA ILE A 2 8.82 1.32 10.19
C ILE A 2 10.08 1.11 9.36
N VAL A 3 10.00 0.26 8.33
CA VAL A 3 11.05 0.09 7.32
C VAL A 3 10.53 0.65 6.01
N ASP A 4 11.19 1.66 5.44
CA ASP A 4 10.78 2.32 4.20
C ASP A 4 12.01 2.85 3.45
N SER A 5 12.05 2.71 2.14
CA SER A 5 13.12 3.29 1.31
C SER A 5 12.95 4.79 1.05
N LEU A 6 11.79 5.35 1.38
CA LEU A 6 11.35 6.71 1.06
C LEU A 6 11.27 7.02 -0.45
N SER A 7 11.36 5.99 -1.30
CA SER A 7 11.41 6.14 -2.76
C SER A 7 10.03 6.09 -3.42
N ILE A 8 9.04 5.44 -2.81
CA ILE A 8 7.71 5.26 -3.39
C ILE A 8 6.68 6.05 -2.59
N ASN A 9 6.07 7.04 -3.22
CA ASN A 9 5.09 7.95 -2.57
C ASN A 9 5.61 8.56 -1.27
N ASN A 10 6.91 8.86 -1.19
CA ASN A 10 7.58 9.40 -0.03
C ASN A 10 8.65 10.44 -0.44
N LEU A 11 9.46 10.94 0.47
CA LEU A 11 10.34 12.11 0.26
C LEU A 11 11.20 12.00 -1.00
N TYR A 12 11.88 10.89 -1.22
CA TYR A 12 12.78 10.75 -2.38
C TYR A 12 12.04 10.64 -3.72
N SER A 13 10.74 10.32 -3.72
CA SER A 13 9.95 10.36 -4.95
C SER A 13 9.72 11.77 -5.46
N LEU A 14 9.84 12.78 -4.60
CA LEU A 14 9.65 14.18 -4.97
C LEU A 14 10.82 14.75 -5.80
N ASP A 15 11.98 14.11 -5.75
CA ASP A 15 13.17 14.59 -6.46
C ASP A 15 13.16 14.20 -7.93
N ASN A 16 12.48 13.11 -8.28
CA ASN A 16 12.54 12.47 -9.59
C ASN A 16 11.30 12.71 -10.48
N GLU A 17 10.29 13.42 -10.00
CA GLU A 17 9.04 13.64 -10.73
C GLU A 17 8.70 15.14 -10.79
N GLU A 18 8.17 15.60 -11.92
CA GLU A 18 7.46 16.87 -12.00
C GLU A 18 6.12 16.74 -11.27
N ILE A 19 6.13 17.01 -9.97
CA ILE A 19 4.96 16.88 -9.11
C ILE A 19 4.30 18.25 -8.98
N LYS A 20 3.05 18.34 -9.43
CA LYS A 20 2.19 19.50 -9.17
C LYS A 20 2.05 19.66 -7.64
N ASN A 21 2.17 20.89 -7.14
CA ASN A 21 2.11 21.21 -5.71
C ASN A 21 3.24 20.57 -4.86
N LYS A 22 4.46 20.44 -5.40
CA LYS A 22 5.63 19.82 -4.74
C LYS A 22 5.84 20.34 -3.31
N ASN A 23 5.71 21.65 -3.07
CA ASN A 23 5.89 22.23 -1.74
C ASN A 23 4.85 21.72 -0.72
N LEU A 24 3.58 21.59 -1.13
CA LEU A 24 2.52 21.01 -0.29
C LEU A 24 2.84 19.55 0.07
N TYR A 25 3.23 18.74 -0.93
CA TYR A 25 3.56 17.34 -0.70
C TYR A 25 4.79 17.15 0.17
N SER A 26 5.81 18.00 -0.02
CA SER A 26 6.99 18.03 0.85
C SER A 26 6.59 18.34 2.31
N ALA A 27 5.74 19.34 2.53
CA ALA A 27 5.26 19.68 3.86
C ALA A 27 4.46 18.53 4.51
N ILE A 28 3.57 17.87 3.75
CA ILE A 28 2.79 16.71 4.22
C ILE A 28 3.72 15.56 4.62
N LEU A 29 4.71 15.22 3.78
CA LEU A 29 5.63 14.12 4.05
C LEU A 29 6.54 14.40 5.25
N ASN A 30 7.05 15.63 5.38
CA ASN A 30 7.82 16.02 6.57
C ASN A 30 6.96 15.96 7.83
N ASN A 31 5.70 16.40 7.77
CA ASN A 31 4.76 16.27 8.90
C ASN A 31 4.55 14.81 9.32
N ARG A 32 4.44 13.87 8.35
CA ARG A 32 4.38 12.43 8.67
C ARG A 32 5.60 11.97 9.47
N ILE A 33 6.81 12.35 9.04
CA ILE A 33 8.06 11.98 9.72
C ILE A 33 8.12 12.58 11.13
N ASP A 34 7.70 13.84 11.28
CA ASP A 34 7.67 14.49 12.59
C ASP A 34 6.66 13.84 13.54
N LEU A 35 5.52 13.36 13.01
CA LEU A 35 4.58 12.55 13.79
C LEU A 35 5.19 11.24 14.28
N LEU A 36 5.98 10.55 13.43
CA LEU A 36 6.70 9.34 13.86
C LEU A 36 7.67 9.65 14.99
N LYS A 37 8.49 10.70 14.84
CA LYS A 37 9.40 11.16 15.89
C LYS A 37 8.67 11.49 17.19
N LYS A 38 7.57 12.26 17.10
CA LYS A 38 6.73 12.63 18.26
C LYS A 38 6.16 11.41 18.98
N LYS A 39 5.82 10.36 18.22
CA LYS A 39 5.31 9.09 18.75
C LYS A 39 6.43 8.11 19.14
N LYS A 40 7.70 8.50 18.99
CA LYS A 40 8.87 7.65 19.25
C LYS A 40 8.86 6.36 18.41
N ILE A 41 8.32 6.43 17.19
CA ILE A 41 8.34 5.33 16.22
C ILE A 41 9.63 5.45 15.42
N GLU A 42 10.46 4.42 15.48
CA GLU A 42 11.71 4.37 14.76
C GLU A 42 11.46 4.13 13.27
N LEU A 43 12.02 4.99 12.42
CA LEU A 43 12.03 4.86 10.96
C LEU A 43 13.41 4.39 10.50
N ILE A 44 13.46 3.19 9.94
CA ILE A 44 14.66 2.58 9.39
C ILE A 44 14.63 2.74 7.88
N ILE A 45 15.54 3.57 7.33
CA ILE A 45 15.57 3.85 5.89
C ILE A 45 16.33 2.71 5.21
N LYS A 46 15.58 1.77 4.63
CA LYS A 46 16.09 0.61 3.88
C LYS A 46 15.12 0.17 2.79
N ASP A 47 15.69 -0.35 1.72
CA ASP A 47 14.90 -0.95 0.65
C ASP A 47 14.44 -2.37 1.05
N ALA A 48 13.14 -2.59 1.06
CA ALA A 48 12.56 -3.88 1.41
C ALA A 48 12.87 -5.00 0.39
N ARG A 49 13.45 -4.66 -0.76
CA ARG A 49 13.95 -5.64 -1.75
C ARG A 49 15.31 -6.22 -1.36
N ASP A 50 16.07 -5.52 -0.52
CA ASP A 50 17.35 -6.02 -0.01
C ASP A 50 17.13 -7.08 1.06
N HIS A 51 17.12 -8.35 0.63
CA HIS A 51 16.89 -9.51 1.49
C HIS A 51 17.83 -9.55 2.71
N LEU A 52 19.12 -9.26 2.52
CA LEU A 52 20.09 -9.33 3.62
C LEU A 52 19.87 -8.22 4.65
N ALA A 53 19.60 -6.99 4.19
CA ALA A 53 19.34 -5.86 5.07
C ALA A 53 18.03 -6.09 5.86
N VAL A 54 16.96 -6.48 5.18
CA VAL A 54 15.64 -6.73 5.80
C VAL A 54 15.72 -7.89 6.79
N SER A 55 16.39 -8.98 6.45
CA SER A 55 16.57 -10.13 7.36
C SER A 55 17.33 -9.75 8.63
N LYS A 56 18.35 -8.89 8.53
CA LYS A 56 19.07 -8.37 9.70
C LYS A 56 18.18 -7.51 10.59
N ILE A 57 17.41 -6.61 9.98
CA ILE A 57 16.47 -5.73 10.69
C ILE A 57 15.42 -6.56 11.43
N TYR A 58 14.78 -7.51 10.76
CA TYR A 58 13.79 -8.38 11.40
C TYR A 58 14.37 -9.20 12.55
N LYS A 59 15.59 -9.74 12.39
CA LYS A 59 16.26 -10.48 13.49
C LYS A 59 16.60 -9.57 14.67
N GLN A 60 16.93 -8.32 14.43
CA GLN A 60 17.25 -7.35 15.48
C GLN A 60 16.01 -6.90 16.25
N ILE A 61 14.89 -6.68 15.53
CA ILE A 61 13.63 -6.17 16.11
C ILE A 61 12.82 -7.32 16.72
N ASP A 62 12.86 -8.49 16.09
CA ASP A 62 12.03 -9.68 16.40
C ASP A 62 10.54 -9.36 16.56
N PRO A 63 9.87 -8.78 15.56
CA PRO A 63 8.48 -8.36 15.68
C PRO A 63 7.54 -9.56 15.82
N ASP A 64 6.46 -9.44 16.59
CA ASP A 64 5.39 -10.44 16.66
C ASP A 64 4.48 -10.38 15.45
N ILE A 65 4.25 -9.18 14.92
CA ILE A 65 3.37 -8.91 13.78
C ILE A 65 4.12 -8.08 12.75
N ILE A 66 3.97 -8.44 11.47
CA ILE A 66 4.53 -7.70 10.36
C ILE A 66 3.40 -7.23 9.45
N ILE A 67 3.17 -5.90 9.39
CA ILE A 67 2.21 -5.31 8.48
C ILE A 67 2.93 -4.99 7.17
N HIS A 68 2.66 -5.78 6.12
CA HIS A 68 3.31 -5.65 4.83
C HIS A 68 2.59 -4.63 3.93
N LEU A 69 3.16 -3.43 3.82
CA LEU A 69 2.67 -2.32 3.00
C LEU A 69 3.56 -2.04 1.77
N ALA A 70 4.78 -2.60 1.75
CA ALA A 70 5.77 -2.33 0.73
C ALA A 70 5.33 -2.85 -0.65
N ALA A 71 4.84 -1.95 -1.50
CA ALA A 71 4.42 -2.23 -2.87
C ALA A 71 4.24 -0.93 -3.65
N VAL A 72 4.16 -1.02 -4.98
CA VAL A 72 3.61 0.07 -5.80
C VAL A 72 2.11 0.12 -5.58
N SER A 73 1.59 1.27 -5.17
CA SER A 73 0.18 1.43 -4.75
C SER A 73 -0.71 2.09 -5.81
N HIS A 74 -0.27 2.19 -7.06
CA HIS A 74 -0.97 2.94 -8.10
C HIS A 74 -1.10 2.15 -9.41
N ALA A 75 -2.34 1.83 -9.82
CA ALA A 75 -2.62 1.01 -11.00
C ALA A 75 -2.00 1.58 -12.30
N ASN A 76 -2.12 2.89 -12.53
CA ASN A 76 -1.56 3.52 -13.74
C ASN A 76 -0.02 3.48 -13.77
N LYS A 77 0.65 3.66 -12.63
CA LYS A 77 2.11 3.50 -12.54
C LYS A 77 2.50 2.04 -12.81
N SER A 78 1.76 1.09 -12.27
CA SER A 78 2.00 -0.34 -12.48
C SER A 78 1.88 -0.76 -13.94
N ASN A 79 0.91 -0.22 -14.67
CA ASN A 79 0.74 -0.51 -16.09
C ASN A 79 1.84 0.14 -16.96
N LYS A 80 2.40 1.28 -16.52
CA LYS A 80 3.49 1.97 -17.23
C LYS A 80 4.85 1.29 -17.02
N ASP A 81 5.09 0.78 -15.81
CA ASP A 81 6.34 0.10 -15.43
C ASP A 81 6.05 -1.21 -14.68
N PRO A 82 5.71 -2.28 -15.42
CA PRO A 82 5.45 -3.59 -14.82
C PRO A 82 6.66 -4.18 -14.11
N HIS A 83 7.88 -3.99 -14.64
CA HIS A 83 9.11 -4.54 -14.08
C HIS A 83 9.36 -4.03 -12.65
N THR A 84 9.40 -2.71 -12.49
CA THR A 84 9.58 -2.08 -11.17
C THR A 84 8.43 -2.42 -10.23
N THR A 85 7.20 -2.53 -10.76
CA THR A 85 6.02 -2.88 -9.95
C THR A 85 6.11 -4.30 -9.43
N PHE A 86 6.52 -5.25 -10.25
CA PHE A 86 6.72 -6.65 -9.85
C PHE A 86 7.76 -6.74 -8.74
N ASP A 87 8.92 -6.14 -8.93
CA ASP A 87 10.03 -6.19 -7.99
C ASP A 87 9.69 -5.53 -6.65
N ASN A 88 9.04 -4.37 -6.67
CA ASN A 88 8.60 -3.68 -5.44
C ASN A 88 7.38 -4.33 -4.75
N SER A 89 6.65 -5.23 -5.41
CA SER A 89 5.46 -5.84 -4.83
C SER A 89 5.71 -7.28 -4.37
N LEU A 90 6.23 -8.14 -5.22
CA LEU A 90 6.41 -9.55 -4.90
C LEU A 90 7.76 -9.85 -4.24
N ARG A 91 8.84 -9.20 -4.66
CA ARG A 91 10.16 -9.38 -4.03
C ARG A 91 10.14 -8.92 -2.57
N THR A 92 9.52 -7.76 -2.28
CA THR A 92 9.40 -7.27 -0.92
C THR A 92 8.54 -8.19 -0.05
N LEU A 93 7.47 -8.76 -0.61
CA LEU A 93 6.62 -9.72 0.07
C LEU A 93 7.36 -11.02 0.36
N GLU A 94 8.11 -11.57 -0.61
CA GLU A 94 8.93 -12.76 -0.43
C GLU A 94 9.91 -12.58 0.74
N ASN A 95 10.64 -11.45 0.78
CA ASN A 95 11.58 -11.16 1.87
C ASN A 95 10.90 -11.13 3.24
N THR A 96 9.68 -10.61 3.32
CA THR A 96 8.88 -10.59 4.55
C THR A 96 8.46 -12.00 4.97
N LEU A 97 7.92 -12.78 4.03
CA LEU A 97 7.43 -14.13 4.29
C LEU A 97 8.58 -15.10 4.63
N ASP A 98 9.74 -14.93 4.00
CA ASP A 98 10.91 -15.76 4.25
C ASP A 98 11.41 -15.64 5.68
N TYR A 99 11.37 -14.45 6.27
CA TYR A 99 11.64 -14.26 7.70
C TYR A 99 10.49 -14.80 8.56
N ALA A 100 9.26 -14.45 8.24
CA ALA A 100 8.09 -14.76 9.07
C ALA A 100 7.86 -16.28 9.22
N LYS A 101 8.11 -17.07 8.17
CA LYS A 101 7.93 -18.54 8.20
C LYS A 101 8.78 -19.24 9.24
N VAL A 102 10.02 -18.75 9.49
CA VAL A 102 10.96 -19.39 10.42
C VAL A 102 10.50 -19.22 11.87
N ASN A 103 9.94 -18.07 12.19
CA ASN A 103 9.54 -17.69 13.54
C ASN A 103 8.02 -17.71 13.75
N LYS A 104 7.25 -18.16 12.75
CA LYS A 104 5.77 -18.16 12.72
C LYS A 104 5.17 -16.83 13.11
N LYS A 105 5.74 -15.72 12.58
CA LYS A 105 5.27 -14.36 12.85
C LYS A 105 3.99 -14.08 12.07
N HIS A 106 3.04 -13.40 12.69
CA HIS A 106 1.80 -13.04 12.00
C HIS A 106 2.06 -11.99 10.91
N VAL A 107 1.66 -12.27 9.68
CA VAL A 107 1.78 -11.35 8.55
C VAL A 107 0.41 -10.79 8.18
N ILE A 108 0.28 -9.47 8.27
CA ILE A 108 -0.89 -8.75 7.77
C ILE A 108 -0.54 -8.21 6.38
N TYR A 109 -1.13 -8.79 5.33
CA TYR A 109 -0.89 -8.41 3.95
C TYR A 109 -1.96 -7.44 3.45
N LEU A 110 -1.53 -6.23 3.05
CA LEU A 110 -2.42 -5.25 2.42
C LEU A 110 -2.55 -5.56 0.93
N SER A 111 -3.64 -6.24 0.58
CA SER A 111 -4.10 -6.47 -0.79
C SER A 111 -4.84 -5.24 -1.34
N SER A 112 -5.90 -5.41 -2.07
CA SER A 112 -6.70 -4.31 -2.63
C SER A 112 -8.05 -4.84 -3.13
N SER A 113 -9.09 -4.01 -3.13
CA SER A 113 -10.35 -4.29 -3.83
C SER A 113 -10.18 -4.49 -5.34
N MET A 114 -9.07 -4.02 -5.93
CA MET A 114 -8.73 -4.24 -7.35
C MET A 114 -8.55 -5.72 -7.72
N VAL A 115 -8.44 -6.63 -6.76
CA VAL A 115 -8.42 -8.08 -7.01
C VAL A 115 -9.75 -8.60 -7.55
N TYR A 116 -10.87 -7.94 -7.25
CA TYR A 116 -12.19 -8.32 -7.74
C TYR A 116 -12.40 -7.98 -9.23
N GLY A 117 -11.66 -7.00 -9.74
CA GLY A 117 -11.83 -6.49 -11.11
C GLY A 117 -13.02 -5.54 -11.24
N ASN A 118 -13.87 -5.77 -12.24
CA ASN A 118 -15.10 -4.99 -12.41
C ASN A 118 -16.22 -5.57 -11.54
N PHE A 119 -16.87 -4.73 -10.77
CA PHE A 119 -17.96 -5.15 -9.88
C PHE A 119 -19.29 -5.31 -10.62
N ASP A 120 -19.42 -4.86 -11.88
CA ASP A 120 -20.65 -4.89 -12.68
C ASP A 120 -21.87 -4.32 -11.92
N GLY A 121 -21.64 -3.32 -11.07
CA GLY A 121 -22.67 -2.69 -10.24
C GLY A 121 -23.21 -3.55 -9.10
N LYS A 122 -22.51 -4.63 -8.75
CA LYS A 122 -22.87 -5.54 -7.65
C LYS A 122 -22.00 -5.30 -6.42
N ASP A 123 -22.55 -5.59 -5.26
CA ASP A 123 -21.79 -5.69 -4.03
C ASP A 123 -20.84 -6.89 -4.09
N VAL A 124 -19.66 -6.75 -3.48
CA VAL A 124 -18.67 -7.81 -3.36
C VAL A 124 -18.42 -8.14 -1.90
N SER A 125 -18.10 -9.40 -1.64
CA SER A 125 -17.66 -9.90 -0.34
C SER A 125 -16.30 -10.61 -0.49
N GLU A 126 -15.73 -11.05 0.61
CA GLU A 126 -14.47 -11.82 0.61
C GLU A 126 -14.59 -13.13 -0.19
N GLU A 127 -15.78 -13.69 -0.31
CA GLU A 127 -16.07 -14.92 -1.06
C GLU A 127 -16.25 -14.68 -2.57
N THR A 128 -16.35 -13.42 -2.99
CA THR A 128 -16.50 -13.10 -4.41
C THR A 128 -15.27 -13.51 -5.21
N ASN A 129 -15.49 -14.17 -6.35
CA ASN A 129 -14.41 -14.60 -7.24
C ASN A 129 -13.57 -13.41 -7.72
N CYS A 130 -12.28 -13.49 -7.49
CA CYS A 130 -11.32 -12.48 -7.92
C CYS A 130 -11.05 -12.61 -9.44
N LYS A 131 -11.21 -11.50 -10.17
CA LYS A 131 -10.93 -11.37 -11.60
C LYS A 131 -10.19 -10.06 -11.87
N PRO A 132 -8.95 -9.91 -11.37
CA PRO A 132 -8.25 -8.64 -11.43
C PRO A 132 -8.03 -8.16 -12.87
N MET A 133 -8.10 -6.84 -13.04
CA MET A 133 -7.78 -6.17 -14.30
C MET A 133 -6.47 -5.39 -14.15
N GLY A 134 -5.59 -5.50 -15.14
CA GLY A 134 -4.29 -4.81 -15.16
C GLY A 134 -3.27 -5.40 -14.18
N ILE A 135 -2.04 -4.86 -14.26
CA ILE A 135 -0.87 -5.39 -13.54
C ILE A 135 -1.02 -5.31 -12.02
N TYR A 136 -1.50 -4.16 -11.52
CA TYR A 136 -1.60 -3.93 -10.07
C TYR A 136 -2.52 -4.93 -9.36
N GLY A 137 -3.76 -5.07 -9.84
CA GLY A 137 -4.72 -6.02 -9.24
C GLY A 137 -4.25 -7.46 -9.34
N THR A 138 -3.63 -7.83 -10.48
CA THR A 138 -3.06 -9.17 -10.68
C THR A 138 -1.93 -9.44 -9.68
N LEU A 139 -1.00 -8.50 -9.47
CA LEU A 139 0.10 -8.69 -8.52
C LEU A 139 -0.40 -8.74 -7.06
N LYS A 140 -1.45 -7.97 -6.72
CA LYS A 140 -2.08 -8.04 -5.39
C LYS A 140 -2.69 -9.42 -5.16
N LEU A 141 -3.43 -9.96 -6.11
CA LEU A 141 -4.00 -11.31 -6.02
C LEU A 141 -2.90 -12.40 -5.99
N SER A 142 -1.85 -12.25 -6.79
CA SER A 142 -0.69 -13.16 -6.75
C SER A 142 -0.04 -13.15 -5.36
N GLY A 143 0.09 -11.97 -4.74
CA GLY A 143 0.56 -11.85 -3.35
C GLY A 143 -0.32 -12.59 -2.35
N GLU A 144 -1.66 -12.52 -2.49
CA GLU A 144 -2.59 -13.30 -1.65
C GLU A 144 -2.35 -14.81 -1.80
N HIS A 145 -2.17 -15.28 -3.03
CA HIS A 145 -1.88 -16.70 -3.28
C HIS A 145 -0.55 -17.13 -2.66
N ILE A 146 0.48 -16.29 -2.74
CA ILE A 146 1.78 -16.56 -2.12
C ILE A 146 1.65 -16.61 -0.60
N VAL A 147 0.96 -15.66 0.03
CA VAL A 147 0.71 -15.67 1.48
C VAL A 147 -0.01 -16.95 1.91
N LYS A 148 -1.07 -17.35 1.21
CA LYS A 148 -1.82 -18.59 1.47
C LYS A 148 -0.96 -19.83 1.29
N ALA A 149 -0.09 -19.86 0.28
CA ALA A 149 0.84 -20.96 0.06
C ALA A 149 1.86 -21.09 1.22
N TYR A 150 2.41 -19.95 1.68
CA TYR A 150 3.30 -19.96 2.85
C TYR A 150 2.58 -20.43 4.12
N SER A 151 1.33 -20.01 4.31
CA SER A 151 0.52 -20.53 5.43
C SER A 151 0.33 -22.03 5.35
N SER A 152 -0.05 -22.56 4.18
CA SER A 152 -0.28 -23.99 3.99
C SER A 152 0.97 -24.83 4.19
N VAL A 153 2.14 -24.36 3.75
CA VAL A 153 3.40 -25.12 3.78
C VAL A 153 4.13 -24.99 5.12
N PHE A 154 4.10 -23.80 5.71
CA PHE A 154 4.91 -23.46 6.90
C PHE A 154 4.07 -23.18 8.15
N ASP A 155 2.75 -23.33 8.08
CA ASP A 155 1.82 -23.02 9.18
C ASP A 155 1.96 -21.56 9.65
N LEU A 156 2.11 -20.64 8.67
CA LEU A 156 2.30 -19.21 8.91
C LEU A 156 0.96 -18.53 9.21
N PRO A 157 0.77 -17.88 10.36
CA PRO A 157 -0.42 -17.10 10.63
C PRO A 157 -0.45 -15.83 9.76
N TYR A 158 -1.62 -15.53 9.17
CA TYR A 158 -1.77 -14.38 8.31
C TYR A 158 -3.17 -13.75 8.38
N THR A 159 -3.24 -12.50 7.99
CA THR A 159 -4.48 -11.79 7.66
C THR A 159 -4.31 -11.09 6.31
N ILE A 160 -5.31 -11.18 5.42
CA ILE A 160 -5.35 -10.46 4.15
C ILE A 160 -6.42 -9.38 4.25
N ILE A 161 -6.05 -8.12 3.95
CA ILE A 161 -6.97 -6.98 3.96
C ILE A 161 -7.08 -6.42 2.55
N ARG A 162 -8.29 -6.24 2.04
CA ARG A 162 -8.61 -5.73 0.71
C ARG A 162 -9.23 -4.34 0.78
N PRO A 163 -8.48 -3.27 1.08
CA PRO A 163 -9.04 -1.94 1.20
C PRO A 163 -9.51 -1.41 -0.16
N SER A 164 -10.54 -0.56 -0.13
CA SER A 164 -11.03 0.17 -1.29
C SER A 164 -10.79 1.67 -1.11
N ALA A 165 -10.69 2.41 -2.19
CA ALA A 165 -10.67 3.87 -2.37
C ALA A 165 -10.34 4.70 -1.10
N LEU A 166 -9.16 4.48 -0.52
CA LEU A 166 -8.74 5.14 0.73
C LEU A 166 -8.66 6.65 0.57
N TYR A 167 -9.20 7.35 1.56
CA TYR A 167 -9.07 8.78 1.70
C TYR A 167 -8.78 9.19 3.15
N GLY A 168 -8.30 10.40 3.34
CA GLY A 168 -8.01 10.93 4.65
C GLY A 168 -6.85 11.92 4.62
N GLU A 169 -6.50 12.40 5.79
CA GLU A 169 -5.47 13.40 5.97
C GLU A 169 -4.09 12.91 5.50
N ARG A 170 -3.28 13.86 5.08
CA ARG A 170 -1.89 13.63 4.68
C ARG A 170 -1.71 12.63 3.52
N CYS A 171 -2.73 12.46 2.68
CA CYS A 171 -2.64 11.68 1.47
C CYS A 171 -1.68 12.36 0.47
N VAL A 172 -0.79 11.58 -0.15
CA VAL A 172 0.18 12.07 -1.17
C VAL A 172 0.02 11.36 -2.51
N SER A 173 -0.90 10.40 -2.61
CA SER A 173 -1.08 9.63 -3.84
C SER A 173 -1.99 10.30 -4.86
N ARG A 174 -2.43 11.53 -4.62
CA ARG A 174 -3.30 12.33 -5.50
C ARG A 174 -4.45 11.52 -6.09
N ARG A 175 -5.24 10.89 -5.21
CA ARG A 175 -6.49 10.25 -5.60
C ARG A 175 -7.53 11.31 -5.98
N VAL A 176 -8.58 10.88 -6.68
CA VAL A 176 -9.60 11.78 -7.24
C VAL A 176 -10.15 12.80 -6.22
N GLY A 177 -10.52 12.35 -5.02
CA GLY A 177 -11.02 13.23 -3.98
C GLY A 177 -10.01 14.30 -3.55
N GLN A 178 -8.73 13.94 -3.44
CA GLN A 178 -7.69 14.91 -3.12
C GLN A 178 -7.46 15.91 -4.25
N ILE A 179 -7.46 15.45 -5.50
CA ILE A 179 -7.32 16.34 -6.66
C ILE A 179 -8.47 17.37 -6.68
N PHE A 180 -9.69 16.94 -6.40
CA PHE A 180 -10.85 17.83 -6.34
C PHE A 180 -10.71 18.87 -5.22
N ILE A 181 -10.30 18.45 -4.03
CA ILE A 181 -10.05 19.35 -2.90
C ILE A 181 -8.93 20.35 -3.23
N GLU A 182 -7.80 19.88 -3.77
CA GLU A 182 -6.69 20.75 -4.16
C GLU A 182 -7.10 21.78 -5.21
N ASN A 183 -7.85 21.37 -6.23
CA ASN A 183 -8.33 22.28 -7.27
C ASN A 183 -9.36 23.27 -6.73
N ALA A 184 -10.31 22.82 -5.91
CA ALA A 184 -11.32 23.69 -5.31
C ALA A 184 -10.69 24.79 -4.41
N ILE A 185 -9.68 24.42 -3.59
CA ILE A 185 -8.98 25.38 -2.72
C ILE A 185 -8.19 26.42 -3.55
N GLN A 186 -7.71 26.04 -4.74
CA GLN A 186 -6.95 26.90 -5.63
C GLN A 186 -7.82 27.65 -6.67
N ASP A 187 -9.14 27.54 -6.56
CA ASP A 187 -10.10 28.10 -7.54
C ASP A 187 -9.81 27.63 -8.98
N LEU A 188 -9.42 26.36 -9.13
CA LEU A 188 -9.17 25.70 -10.41
C LEU A 188 -10.32 24.79 -10.80
N ASP A 189 -10.48 24.58 -12.11
CA ASP A 189 -11.51 23.69 -12.65
C ASP A 189 -11.39 22.26 -12.11
N ILE A 190 -12.53 21.67 -11.76
CA ILE A 190 -12.67 20.25 -11.42
C ILE A 190 -13.07 19.50 -12.69
N ASN A 191 -12.13 18.70 -13.21
CA ASN A 191 -12.35 17.91 -14.41
C ASN A 191 -12.78 16.49 -14.03
N ILE A 192 -13.93 16.08 -14.52
CA ILE A 192 -14.44 14.71 -14.38
C ILE A 192 -14.09 13.94 -15.65
N ASN A 193 -13.33 12.87 -15.52
CA ASN A 193 -13.03 11.95 -16.61
C ASN A 193 -14.08 10.83 -16.59
N GLY A 194 -14.82 10.67 -17.69
CA GLY A 194 -15.93 9.72 -17.78
C GLY A 194 -17.29 10.40 -17.75
N SER A 195 -18.34 9.66 -17.40
CA SER A 195 -19.71 10.18 -17.35
C SER A 195 -20.03 10.94 -16.06
N GLY A 196 -19.24 10.72 -15.00
CA GLY A 196 -19.53 11.21 -13.66
C GLY A 196 -20.43 10.28 -12.82
N ASP A 197 -20.85 9.16 -13.41
CA ASP A 197 -21.71 8.15 -12.73
C ASP A 197 -20.86 7.07 -12.01
N GLU A 198 -19.55 7.12 -12.15
CA GLU A 198 -18.63 6.16 -11.54
C GLU A 198 -18.76 6.16 -10.02
N LYS A 199 -18.95 4.99 -9.45
CA LYS A 199 -19.08 4.78 -8.01
C LYS A 199 -17.82 4.16 -7.43
N LEU A 200 -17.38 4.68 -6.29
CA LEU A 200 -16.28 4.14 -5.51
C LEU A 200 -16.74 3.88 -4.08
N ASP A 201 -16.30 2.79 -3.52
CA ASP A 201 -16.47 2.49 -2.10
C ASP A 201 -15.33 3.18 -1.33
N PHE A 202 -15.63 4.36 -0.78
CA PHE A 202 -14.65 5.17 -0.05
C PHE A 202 -14.48 4.70 1.38
N THR A 203 -13.25 4.37 1.75
CA THR A 203 -12.88 4.00 3.12
C THR A 203 -12.04 5.10 3.76
N TYR A 204 -12.47 5.64 4.91
CA TYR A 204 -11.68 6.61 5.67
C TYR A 204 -10.49 5.93 6.31
N ILE A 205 -9.35 6.63 6.35
CA ILE A 205 -8.07 6.04 6.79
C ILE A 205 -8.12 5.51 8.23
N ASP A 206 -8.79 6.21 9.15
CA ASP A 206 -8.86 5.76 10.54
C ASP A 206 -9.71 4.50 10.72
N ASP A 207 -10.76 4.33 9.89
CA ASP A 207 -11.55 3.10 9.88
C ASP A 207 -10.72 1.90 9.40
N LEU A 208 -9.92 2.09 8.35
CA LEU A 208 -8.97 1.06 7.91
C LEU A 208 -7.96 0.72 9.01
N VAL A 209 -7.38 1.74 9.65
CA VAL A 209 -6.39 1.54 10.72
C VAL A 209 -7.00 0.78 11.89
N GLN A 210 -8.24 1.09 12.28
CA GLN A 210 -8.96 0.31 13.29
C GLN A 210 -9.21 -1.14 12.85
N GLY A 211 -9.56 -1.35 11.57
CA GLY A 211 -9.71 -2.69 11.00
C GLY A 211 -8.40 -3.49 11.08
N ILE A 212 -7.27 -2.90 10.69
CA ILE A 212 -5.94 -3.53 10.78
C ILE A 212 -5.60 -3.86 12.25
N TYR A 213 -5.90 -2.96 13.18
CA TYR A 213 -5.59 -3.18 14.59
C TYR A 213 -6.41 -4.31 15.23
N LYS A 214 -7.62 -4.55 14.72
CA LYS A 214 -8.52 -5.61 15.22
C LYS A 214 -8.32 -6.96 14.55
N SER A 215 -7.61 -7.01 13.42
CA SER A 215 -7.36 -8.24 12.64
C SER A 215 -6.15 -9.01 13.16
#